data_1e108fb45bc94122be4d6e26dffb6bed
#
_entry.id   1e108fb45bc94122be4d6e26dffb6bed
#
_cell.length_a   1.000
_cell.length_b   1.000
_cell.length_c   1.000
_cell.angle_alpha   90.00
_cell.angle_beta   90.00
_cell.angle_gamma   90.00
#
_symmetry.space_group_name_H-M   'P 1'
#
loop_
_entity.id
_entity.type
_entity.pdbx_description
1 polymer ?
#
loop_
_entity_poly.entity_id
_entity_poly.type
_entity_poly.pdbx_seq_one_letter_code
_entity_poly.pdbx_strand_id
1 'polypeptide(L)'
;FAWSWFEPEEGKYNFEPMKRAMDCALKHGIKVILGTVSAVCPAWLYKKYPSVKGGNQKGDYNFGGRKGQCLSDEHFLEYARRITEQEALALGRHSALVGWQLDNEPGFPFHDFDKECNREFKKYLSEKYGDIEKLNEAWFTMEWSNRYNSFDEIDIPVNACEGGWTLQIQLDYRKFFSRNFHRLLSMEAAIVRANSPGRFLYTNWPGANWSVKCYEGCDYLDYSAWDNYVPQPNGEKYRVQLRAAMEHAFNRRLDSSERKKFLVAEQKCYTDINTLPEVIAAQTWLNIAYGAFGTVFFEWRAPLGGAEQGYGSLTAEDANVREDTAPVFKKLSRDIERIYPEIFDARTKSDVGIVYSYENSWGTPGWVVDGFYDEELFDMYGGFQNALRANVDVCSIEDDLTKYKLLLLPNYKIITDEQKKKIEKYVRDGGTIVINSECGTLDEFAKTRVMLRPGLFADIAGAVVSGEITADEFKKQTGADCFVDFDDEKRNLTSKIHRLKLLGAERIAEFSGGKLSGLPAVTVNGYGNGKCILYACDGNDVLFYEALARAVNSHCEISPLVPSSDDGILFASRETDSESYLFAVNMKESEQSFALFGGGTELISGKEVSDRVTLRGYETAVIRIVR
;
A
#
# COMPACT_ATOMS: atom_id res chain seq x y z
N PHE A 1 6.79 -17.20 16.06
CA PHE A 1 5.41 -17.72 16.11
C PHE A 1 5.45 -19.20 16.42
N ALA A 2 5.12 -19.59 17.67
CA ALA A 2 5.40 -20.93 18.13
C ALA A 2 4.28 -21.48 19.02
N TRP A 3 3.02 -21.44 18.53
CA TRP A 3 1.88 -21.94 19.29
C TRP A 3 2.13 -23.35 19.84
N SER A 4 2.64 -24.28 19.00
CA SER A 4 2.97 -25.64 19.44
C SER A 4 4.08 -25.73 20.51
N TRP A 5 4.90 -24.67 20.68
CA TRP A 5 5.87 -24.58 21.77
C TRP A 5 5.23 -24.10 23.07
N PHE A 6 4.27 -23.18 22.95
CA PHE A 6 3.54 -22.66 24.10
C PHE A 6 2.45 -23.62 24.57
N GLU A 7 1.82 -24.34 23.64
CA GLU A 7 0.76 -25.33 23.91
C GLU A 7 1.01 -26.60 23.07
N PRO A 8 1.99 -27.45 23.45
CA PRO A 8 2.32 -28.68 22.71
C PRO A 8 1.18 -29.72 22.73
N GLU A 9 0.36 -29.72 23.78
CA GLU A 9 -0.88 -30.48 23.92
C GLU A 9 -1.96 -29.53 24.43
N GLU A 10 -3.20 -29.78 24.09
CA GLU A 10 -4.33 -28.95 24.50
C GLU A 10 -4.35 -28.68 26.01
N GLY A 11 -4.34 -27.42 26.41
CA GLY A 11 -4.37 -26.96 27.79
C GLY A 11 -3.06 -27.12 28.56
N LYS A 12 -2.00 -27.64 27.94
CA LYS A 12 -0.68 -27.73 28.57
C LYS A 12 0.24 -26.63 28.10
N TYR A 13 0.34 -25.57 28.88
CA TYR A 13 1.09 -24.37 28.51
C TYR A 13 2.52 -24.36 29.06
N ASN A 14 3.49 -23.92 28.27
CA ASN A 14 4.89 -23.75 28.64
C ASN A 14 5.49 -22.47 28.07
N PHE A 15 5.54 -21.41 28.85
CA PHE A 15 6.12 -20.12 28.47
C PHE A 15 7.55 -19.91 29.01
N GLU A 16 8.11 -20.85 29.74
CA GLU A 16 9.43 -20.72 30.39
C GLU A 16 10.60 -20.48 29.40
N PRO A 17 10.66 -21.13 28.22
CA PRO A 17 11.72 -20.83 27.26
C PRO A 17 11.71 -19.36 26.80
N MET A 18 10.51 -18.78 26.56
CA MET A 18 10.37 -17.39 26.15
C MET A 18 10.71 -16.43 27.29
N LYS A 19 10.29 -16.71 28.53
CA LYS A 19 10.68 -15.90 29.70
C LYS A 19 12.20 -15.81 29.84
N ARG A 20 12.90 -16.95 29.72
CA ARG A 20 14.38 -16.96 29.77
C ARG A 20 15.01 -16.13 28.65
N ALA A 21 14.46 -16.19 27.44
CA ALA A 21 14.92 -15.35 26.33
C ALA A 21 14.71 -13.85 26.62
N MET A 22 13.55 -13.49 27.16
CA MET A 22 13.24 -12.11 27.56
C MET A 22 14.10 -11.63 28.73
N ASP A 23 14.39 -12.49 29.72
CA ASP A 23 15.33 -12.19 30.80
C ASP A 23 16.74 -11.93 30.27
N CYS A 24 17.19 -12.72 29.30
CA CYS A 24 18.46 -12.52 28.61
C CYS A 24 18.47 -11.18 27.87
N ALA A 25 17.44 -10.86 27.12
CA ALA A 25 17.30 -9.56 26.46
C ALA A 25 17.35 -8.41 27.45
N LEU A 26 16.60 -8.50 28.55
CA LEU A 26 16.58 -7.49 29.61
C LEU A 26 17.99 -7.25 30.21
N LYS A 27 18.71 -8.34 30.50
CA LYS A 27 20.09 -8.28 31.03
C LYS A 27 21.04 -7.51 30.11
N HIS A 28 20.80 -7.55 28.81
CA HIS A 28 21.62 -6.85 27.81
C HIS A 28 21.01 -5.52 27.35
N GLY A 29 19.98 -5.00 28.02
CA GLY A 29 19.33 -3.74 27.69
C GLY A 29 18.48 -3.77 26.41
N ILE A 30 18.20 -4.96 25.88
CA ILE A 30 17.43 -5.16 24.65
C ILE A 30 15.94 -5.17 24.98
N LYS A 31 15.15 -4.40 24.21
CA LYS A 31 13.69 -4.39 24.28
C LYS A 31 13.11 -5.50 23.41
N VAL A 32 11.96 -6.01 23.82
CA VAL A 32 11.30 -7.12 23.14
C VAL A 32 9.92 -6.68 22.66
N ILE A 33 9.59 -7.00 21.43
CA ILE A 33 8.23 -7.01 20.90
C ILE A 33 7.86 -8.48 20.72
N LEU A 34 6.74 -8.93 21.28
CA LEU A 34 6.24 -10.29 21.10
C LEU A 34 5.21 -10.34 19.98
N GLY A 35 5.16 -11.44 19.24
CA GLY A 35 4.07 -11.73 18.30
C GLY A 35 3.06 -12.68 18.92
N THR A 36 1.75 -12.42 18.78
CA THR A 36 0.72 -13.41 19.07
C THR A 36 0.89 -14.61 18.12
N VAL A 37 0.50 -15.80 18.55
CA VAL A 37 0.89 -17.03 17.84
C VAL A 37 -0.20 -17.63 16.97
N SER A 38 -1.31 -16.94 16.77
CA SER A 38 -2.49 -17.41 16.03
C SER A 38 -2.25 -17.68 14.54
N ALA A 39 -1.23 -17.07 13.94
CA ALA A 39 -0.87 -17.26 12.54
C ALA A 39 -0.56 -18.74 12.16
N VAL A 40 -0.20 -19.59 13.12
CA VAL A 40 0.18 -20.99 12.86
C VAL A 40 -0.39 -21.92 13.93
N CYS A 41 -1.45 -22.64 13.57
CA CYS A 41 -2.11 -23.59 14.44
C CYS A 41 -1.26 -24.86 14.70
N PRO A 42 -1.34 -25.46 15.90
CA PRO A 42 -0.67 -26.74 16.20
C PRO A 42 -1.40 -27.93 15.56
N ALA A 43 -0.66 -29.00 15.31
CA ALA A 43 -1.18 -30.22 14.69
C ALA A 43 -2.37 -30.85 15.43
N TRP A 44 -2.35 -30.77 16.77
CA TRP A 44 -3.43 -31.35 17.59
C TRP A 44 -4.78 -30.65 17.36
N LEU A 45 -4.78 -29.33 17.08
CA LEU A 45 -5.99 -28.55 16.80
C LEU A 45 -6.61 -29.00 15.46
N TYR A 46 -5.80 -29.10 14.41
CA TYR A 46 -6.24 -29.62 13.10
C TYR A 46 -6.78 -31.04 13.14
N LYS A 47 -6.21 -31.89 14.03
CA LYS A 47 -6.64 -33.28 14.19
C LYS A 47 -7.95 -33.38 14.98
N LYS A 48 -8.08 -32.56 16.02
CA LYS A 48 -9.27 -32.60 16.92
C LYS A 48 -10.48 -31.95 16.27
N TYR A 49 -10.28 -30.85 15.56
CA TYR A 49 -11.33 -30.06 14.90
C TYR A 49 -10.98 -29.88 13.41
N PRO A 50 -11.36 -30.84 12.55
CA PRO A 50 -11.05 -30.75 11.11
C PRO A 50 -11.64 -29.52 10.40
N SER A 51 -12.70 -28.92 10.94
CA SER A 51 -13.30 -27.67 10.43
C SER A 51 -12.40 -26.45 10.55
N VAL A 52 -11.36 -26.50 11.39
CA VAL A 52 -10.35 -25.45 11.52
C VAL A 52 -9.54 -25.26 10.23
N LYS A 53 -9.53 -26.28 9.35
CA LYS A 53 -8.80 -26.19 8.09
C LYS A 53 -9.45 -25.20 7.14
N GLY A 54 -8.69 -24.20 6.76
CA GLY A 54 -9.02 -23.40 5.59
C GLY A 54 -8.80 -24.18 4.30
N GLY A 55 -9.17 -23.58 3.18
CA GLY A 55 -9.09 -24.23 1.88
C GLY A 55 -8.79 -23.31 0.71
N ASN A 56 -8.36 -23.89 -0.39
CA ASN A 56 -8.22 -23.22 -1.67
C ASN A 56 -9.04 -23.94 -2.76
N GLN A 57 -8.89 -23.52 -3.99
CA GLN A 57 -9.59 -24.13 -5.15
C GLN A 57 -9.33 -25.64 -5.32
N LYS A 58 -8.29 -26.20 -4.72
CA LYS A 58 -7.93 -27.62 -4.80
C LYS A 58 -8.49 -28.44 -3.62
N GLY A 59 -9.07 -27.80 -2.61
CA GLY A 59 -9.60 -28.41 -1.41
C GLY A 59 -8.97 -27.87 -0.13
N ASP A 60 -9.21 -28.55 0.99
CA ASP A 60 -8.74 -28.15 2.32
C ASP A 60 -7.21 -28.16 2.39
N TYR A 61 -6.65 -27.22 3.15
CA TYR A 61 -5.21 -27.19 3.41
C TYR A 61 -4.79 -28.37 4.30
N ASN A 62 -3.62 -28.90 4.03
CA ASN A 62 -2.98 -29.89 4.88
C ASN A 62 -2.13 -29.18 5.95
N PHE A 63 -2.00 -29.82 7.11
CA PHE A 63 -1.04 -29.38 8.12
C PHE A 63 0.40 -29.48 7.59
N GLY A 64 1.24 -28.51 7.97
CA GLY A 64 2.67 -28.52 7.65
C GLY A 64 3.20 -27.22 7.04
N GLY A 65 2.33 -26.24 6.81
CA GLY A 65 2.67 -24.86 6.45
C GLY A 65 2.16 -23.87 7.50
N ARG A 66 2.22 -22.58 7.18
CA ARG A 66 1.62 -21.50 7.98
C ARG A 66 0.30 -21.04 7.36
N LYS A 67 -0.61 -20.48 8.20
CA LYS A 67 -1.87 -19.85 7.77
C LYS A 67 -2.81 -20.79 7.00
N GLY A 68 -2.88 -22.03 7.44
CA GLY A 68 -3.81 -23.01 6.86
C GLY A 68 -5.16 -23.11 7.62
N GLN A 69 -5.43 -22.20 8.54
CA GLN A 69 -6.66 -22.17 9.33
C GLN A 69 -7.76 -21.34 8.66
N CYS A 70 -9.03 -21.73 8.90
CA CYS A 70 -10.19 -20.96 8.52
C CYS A 70 -10.50 -19.86 9.54
N LEU A 71 -10.46 -18.61 9.13
CA LEU A 71 -10.78 -17.46 9.99
C LEU A 71 -12.28 -17.35 10.32
N SER A 72 -13.12 -18.16 9.68
CA SER A 72 -14.55 -18.23 9.93
C SER A 72 -14.94 -19.34 10.92
N ASP A 73 -14.01 -20.25 11.24
CA ASP A 73 -14.26 -21.39 12.13
C ASP A 73 -14.29 -20.97 13.60
N GLU A 74 -15.35 -21.33 14.32
CA GLU A 74 -15.55 -20.95 15.72
C GLU A 74 -14.54 -21.64 16.66
N HIS A 75 -14.10 -22.87 16.36
CA HIS A 75 -13.07 -23.55 17.17
C HIS A 75 -11.73 -22.85 17.01
N PHE A 76 -11.35 -22.47 15.77
CA PHE A 76 -10.14 -21.70 15.57
C PHE A 76 -10.17 -20.41 16.40
N LEU A 77 -11.22 -19.61 16.29
CA LEU A 77 -11.34 -18.34 17.02
C LEU A 77 -11.31 -18.52 18.53
N GLU A 78 -11.98 -19.54 19.06
CA GLU A 78 -11.97 -19.84 20.50
C GLU A 78 -10.57 -20.24 20.98
N TYR A 79 -9.87 -21.09 20.24
CA TYR A 79 -8.52 -21.51 20.63
C TYR A 79 -7.47 -20.41 20.42
N ALA A 80 -7.60 -19.58 19.38
CA ALA A 80 -6.80 -18.37 19.18
C ALA A 80 -6.98 -17.40 20.36
N ARG A 81 -8.24 -17.17 20.78
CA ARG A 81 -8.54 -16.36 21.97
C ARG A 81 -7.86 -16.90 23.23
N ARG A 82 -7.95 -18.21 23.47
CA ARG A 82 -7.36 -18.86 24.64
C ARG A 82 -5.84 -18.75 24.67
N ILE A 83 -5.16 -19.06 23.57
CA ILE A 83 -3.69 -19.01 23.55
C ILE A 83 -3.19 -17.57 23.70
N THR A 84 -3.83 -16.60 23.04
CA THR A 84 -3.49 -15.17 23.19
C THR A 84 -3.66 -14.70 24.64
N GLU A 85 -4.72 -15.12 25.32
CA GLU A 85 -4.95 -14.80 26.74
C GLU A 85 -3.87 -15.41 27.63
N GLN A 86 -3.53 -16.68 27.46
CA GLN A 86 -2.50 -17.36 28.26
C GLN A 86 -1.11 -16.77 28.03
N GLU A 87 -0.78 -16.44 26.80
CA GLU A 87 0.46 -15.77 26.43
C GLU A 87 0.55 -14.38 27.07
N ALA A 88 -0.49 -13.56 26.94
CA ALA A 88 -0.54 -12.22 27.52
C ALA A 88 -0.49 -12.24 29.06
N LEU A 89 -1.15 -13.20 29.71
CA LEU A 89 -1.07 -13.41 31.17
C LEU A 89 0.35 -13.80 31.62
N ALA A 90 1.01 -14.68 30.87
CA ALA A 90 2.32 -15.21 31.22
C ALA A 90 3.47 -14.22 30.96
N LEU A 91 3.42 -13.47 29.88
CA LEU A 91 4.52 -12.66 29.34
C LEU A 91 4.25 -11.16 29.32
N GLY A 92 2.99 -10.74 29.34
CA GLY A 92 2.57 -9.36 29.07
C GLY A 92 3.06 -8.30 30.05
N ARG A 93 3.50 -8.69 31.25
CA ARG A 93 4.03 -7.78 32.29
C ARG A 93 5.56 -7.82 32.40
N HIS A 94 6.23 -8.54 31.51
CA HIS A 94 7.69 -8.64 31.56
C HIS A 94 8.38 -7.30 31.28
N SER A 95 9.43 -6.98 32.04
CA SER A 95 10.10 -5.65 31.97
C SER A 95 10.82 -5.37 30.64
N ALA A 96 11.22 -6.41 29.91
CA ALA A 96 11.81 -6.25 28.58
C ALA A 96 10.76 -5.91 27.52
N LEU A 97 9.48 -6.27 27.73
CA LEU A 97 8.42 -6.13 26.74
C LEU A 97 8.02 -4.67 26.56
N VAL A 98 7.99 -4.19 25.32
CA VAL A 98 7.57 -2.83 24.96
C VAL A 98 6.32 -2.81 24.08
N GLY A 99 6.06 -3.86 23.32
CA GLY A 99 4.93 -3.92 22.39
C GLY A 99 4.58 -5.34 21.96
N TRP A 100 3.48 -5.45 21.20
CA TRP A 100 2.99 -6.68 20.61
C TRP A 100 2.75 -6.50 19.11
N GLN A 101 3.13 -7.51 18.35
CA GLN A 101 2.68 -7.73 16.99
C GLN A 101 1.50 -8.70 17.02
N LEU A 102 0.35 -8.27 16.50
CA LEU A 102 -0.84 -9.13 16.42
C LEU A 102 -0.76 -9.95 15.14
N ASP A 103 -0.90 -11.27 15.26
CA ASP A 103 -0.78 -12.19 14.12
C ASP A 103 0.53 -11.98 13.33
N ASN A 104 0.59 -12.44 12.10
CA ASN A 104 1.69 -12.21 11.16
C ASN A 104 1.17 -12.06 9.74
N GLU A 105 1.49 -10.96 9.07
CA GLU A 105 1.12 -10.68 7.67
C GLU A 105 -0.36 -10.99 7.36
N PRO A 106 -1.34 -10.37 8.04
CA PRO A 106 -2.75 -10.63 7.80
C PRO A 106 -3.13 -10.36 6.34
N GLY A 107 -4.02 -11.22 5.80
CA GLY A 107 -4.40 -11.14 4.38
C GLY A 107 -3.63 -12.10 3.47
N PHE A 108 -2.71 -12.86 4.01
CA PHE A 108 -2.01 -13.91 3.29
C PHE A 108 -2.31 -15.30 3.93
N PRO A 109 -2.77 -16.33 3.18
CA PRO A 109 -3.11 -16.31 1.75
C PRO A 109 -4.32 -15.42 1.43
N PHE A 110 -4.47 -15.02 0.17
CA PHE A 110 -5.46 -14.02 -0.27
C PHE A 110 -6.90 -14.48 -0.27
N HIS A 111 -7.21 -15.72 0.11
CA HIS A 111 -8.54 -16.30 0.08
C HIS A 111 -8.64 -17.54 0.96
N ASP A 112 -9.85 -17.85 1.36
CA ASP A 112 -10.23 -19.04 2.09
C ASP A 112 -11.57 -19.57 1.53
N PHE A 113 -11.59 -20.79 1.00
CA PHE A 113 -12.70 -21.34 0.25
C PHE A 113 -13.28 -22.63 0.88
N ASP A 114 -13.17 -22.77 2.20
CA ASP A 114 -13.76 -23.88 2.90
C ASP A 114 -15.27 -23.71 3.18
N LYS A 115 -15.89 -24.73 3.79
CA LYS A 115 -17.32 -24.75 4.07
C LYS A 115 -17.76 -23.74 5.11
N GLU A 116 -16.93 -23.51 6.14
CA GLU A 116 -17.24 -22.56 7.21
C GLU A 116 -17.16 -21.12 6.68
N CYS A 117 -16.16 -20.86 5.85
CA CYS A 117 -16.04 -19.60 5.13
C CYS A 117 -17.28 -19.35 4.26
N ASN A 118 -17.76 -20.36 3.49
CA ASN A 118 -18.96 -20.26 2.67
C ASN A 118 -20.20 -19.95 3.52
N ARG A 119 -20.38 -20.65 4.65
CA ARG A 119 -21.50 -20.41 5.58
C ARG A 119 -21.51 -18.97 6.10
N GLU A 120 -20.38 -18.48 6.59
CA GLU A 120 -20.26 -17.13 7.15
C GLU A 120 -20.37 -16.05 6.07
N PHE A 121 -19.97 -16.33 4.82
CA PHE A 121 -20.17 -15.41 3.70
C PHE A 121 -21.67 -15.22 3.39
N LYS A 122 -22.46 -16.30 3.35
CA LYS A 122 -23.93 -16.23 3.19
C LYS A 122 -24.59 -15.38 4.27
N LYS A 123 -24.16 -15.58 5.52
CA LYS A 123 -24.63 -14.78 6.66
C LYS A 123 -24.23 -13.30 6.51
N TYR A 124 -22.99 -13.01 6.14
CA TYR A 124 -22.51 -11.65 5.86
C TYR A 124 -23.38 -10.96 4.79
N LEU A 125 -23.69 -11.65 3.70
CA LEU A 125 -24.54 -11.11 2.65
C LEU A 125 -25.97 -10.85 3.14
N SER A 126 -26.53 -11.77 3.93
CA SER A 126 -27.85 -11.58 4.55
C SER A 126 -27.88 -10.39 5.50
N GLU A 127 -26.85 -10.21 6.34
CA GLU A 127 -26.70 -9.04 7.22
C GLU A 127 -26.57 -7.73 6.41
N LYS A 128 -25.80 -7.75 5.33
CA LYS A 128 -25.51 -6.57 4.50
C LYS A 128 -26.72 -6.09 3.71
N TYR A 129 -27.42 -7.00 3.04
CA TYR A 129 -28.50 -6.67 2.12
C TYR A 129 -29.89 -6.74 2.76
N GLY A 130 -30.07 -7.60 3.77
CA GLY A 130 -31.33 -7.83 4.48
C GLY A 130 -32.41 -8.53 3.65
N ASP A 131 -32.40 -8.35 2.33
CA ASP A 131 -33.36 -8.91 1.37
C ASP A 131 -32.62 -9.41 0.13
N ILE A 132 -32.99 -10.60 -0.35
CA ILE A 132 -32.35 -11.22 -1.52
C ILE A 132 -32.61 -10.41 -2.81
N GLU A 133 -33.74 -9.73 -2.92
CA GLU A 133 -34.05 -8.89 -4.09
C GLU A 133 -33.10 -7.68 -4.15
N LYS A 134 -32.76 -7.08 -3.02
CA LYS A 134 -31.77 -5.99 -2.96
C LYS A 134 -30.38 -6.45 -3.39
N LEU A 135 -29.99 -7.67 -3.02
CA LEU A 135 -28.75 -8.28 -3.51
C LEU A 135 -28.81 -8.49 -5.02
N ASN A 136 -29.91 -9.10 -5.52
CA ASN A 136 -30.09 -9.34 -6.95
C ASN A 136 -30.02 -8.05 -7.78
N GLU A 137 -30.59 -6.95 -7.28
CA GLU A 137 -30.51 -5.63 -7.90
C GLU A 137 -29.08 -5.07 -7.88
N ALA A 138 -28.42 -5.11 -6.72
CA ALA A 138 -27.05 -4.62 -6.53
C ALA A 138 -26.05 -5.39 -7.40
N TRP A 139 -26.17 -6.70 -7.48
CA TRP A 139 -25.29 -7.56 -8.26
C TRP A 139 -25.66 -7.69 -9.73
N PHE A 140 -26.82 -7.14 -10.15
CA PHE A 140 -27.34 -7.23 -11.51
C PHE A 140 -27.45 -8.68 -12.01
N THR A 141 -28.03 -9.56 -11.21
CA THR A 141 -28.03 -11.03 -11.40
C THR A 141 -28.95 -11.53 -12.54
N MET A 142 -29.61 -10.66 -13.27
CA MET A 142 -30.49 -11.06 -14.38
C MET A 142 -29.74 -11.65 -15.57
N GLU A 143 -28.47 -11.36 -15.72
CA GLU A 143 -27.63 -11.87 -16.79
C GLU A 143 -27.37 -13.38 -16.60
N TRP A 144 -27.47 -14.18 -17.65
CA TRP A 144 -27.19 -15.62 -17.68
C TRP A 144 -27.89 -16.44 -16.59
N SER A 145 -29.09 -16.01 -16.15
CA SER A 145 -29.83 -16.68 -15.07
C SER A 145 -29.11 -16.79 -13.73
N ASN A 146 -28.30 -15.82 -13.38
CA ASN A 146 -27.56 -15.78 -12.10
C ASN A 146 -28.42 -15.26 -10.93
N ARG A 147 -29.74 -15.12 -11.08
CA ARG A 147 -30.65 -14.66 -10.03
C ARG A 147 -30.77 -15.68 -8.91
N TYR A 148 -30.69 -15.24 -7.68
CA TYR A 148 -30.84 -16.02 -6.45
C TYR A 148 -32.24 -15.83 -5.85
N ASN A 149 -32.83 -16.91 -5.27
CA ASN A 149 -34.11 -16.85 -4.53
C ASN A 149 -33.86 -16.76 -3.00
N SER A 150 -32.71 -17.16 -2.55
CA SER A 150 -32.30 -17.05 -1.14
C SER A 150 -30.78 -16.90 -1.02
N PHE A 151 -30.32 -16.40 0.12
CA PHE A 151 -28.89 -16.31 0.42
C PHE A 151 -28.21 -17.70 0.51
N ASP A 152 -28.97 -18.76 0.76
CA ASP A 152 -28.45 -20.14 0.83
C ASP A 152 -28.01 -20.68 -0.53
N GLU A 153 -28.51 -20.12 -1.63
CA GLU A 153 -28.13 -20.50 -3.00
C GLU A 153 -26.77 -19.89 -3.42
N ILE A 154 -26.23 -18.96 -2.65
CA ILE A 154 -25.00 -18.25 -3.01
C ILE A 154 -23.79 -19.02 -2.48
N ASP A 155 -22.81 -19.27 -3.34
CA ASP A 155 -21.53 -19.83 -2.94
C ASP A 155 -20.41 -18.79 -3.05
N ILE A 156 -19.32 -18.98 -2.29
CA ILE A 156 -18.10 -18.17 -2.42
C ILE A 156 -17.55 -18.26 -3.85
N PRO A 157 -16.91 -17.19 -4.36
CA PRO A 157 -16.47 -17.10 -5.76
C PRO A 157 -15.22 -17.96 -6.04
N VAL A 158 -15.42 -19.27 -6.10
CA VAL A 158 -14.39 -20.28 -6.40
C VAL A 158 -14.86 -21.18 -7.55
N ASN A 159 -13.92 -21.68 -8.36
CA ASN A 159 -14.20 -22.64 -9.45
C ASN A 159 -15.34 -22.18 -10.39
N ALA A 160 -15.27 -20.94 -10.87
CA ALA A 160 -16.28 -20.42 -11.80
C ALA A 160 -16.42 -21.27 -13.07
N CYS A 161 -17.65 -21.30 -13.59
CA CYS A 161 -17.93 -21.77 -14.93
C CYS A 161 -17.32 -20.85 -16.01
N GLU A 162 -17.62 -21.12 -17.28
CA GLU A 162 -17.29 -20.21 -18.37
C GLU A 162 -17.83 -18.80 -18.09
N GLY A 163 -17.00 -17.77 -18.33
CA GLY A 163 -17.33 -16.37 -18.07
C GLY A 163 -16.86 -15.85 -16.71
N GLY A 164 -16.49 -16.73 -15.78
CA GLY A 164 -15.98 -16.33 -14.46
C GLY A 164 -17.05 -15.82 -13.49
N TRP A 165 -16.63 -15.29 -12.36
CA TRP A 165 -17.47 -14.64 -11.36
C TRP A 165 -17.66 -13.16 -11.67
N THR A 166 -18.86 -12.64 -11.37
CA THR A 166 -19.13 -11.20 -11.51
C THR A 166 -18.27 -10.39 -10.54
N LEU A 167 -18.02 -9.12 -10.88
CA LEU A 167 -17.25 -8.21 -10.01
C LEU A 167 -17.91 -8.01 -8.65
N GLN A 168 -19.22 -7.98 -8.63
CA GLN A 168 -20.03 -7.69 -7.47
C GLN A 168 -19.81 -8.72 -6.36
N ILE A 169 -19.90 -10.02 -6.69
CA ILE A 169 -19.63 -11.08 -5.72
C ILE A 169 -18.17 -11.10 -5.28
N GLN A 170 -17.22 -10.84 -6.20
CA GLN A 170 -15.79 -10.77 -5.88
C GLN A 170 -15.50 -9.61 -4.91
N LEU A 171 -16.08 -8.43 -5.16
CA LEU A 171 -15.93 -7.26 -4.29
C LEU A 171 -16.49 -7.55 -2.89
N ASP A 172 -17.68 -8.17 -2.81
CA ASP A 172 -18.27 -8.52 -1.51
C ASP A 172 -17.48 -9.59 -0.77
N TYR A 173 -16.95 -10.58 -1.50
CA TYR A 173 -16.09 -11.58 -0.91
C TYR A 173 -14.79 -10.96 -0.35
N ARG A 174 -14.16 -10.02 -1.05
CA ARG A 174 -12.97 -9.31 -0.57
C ARG A 174 -13.27 -8.48 0.69
N LYS A 175 -14.41 -7.78 0.73
CA LYS A 175 -14.86 -7.06 1.93
C LYS A 175 -15.09 -8.00 3.11
N PHE A 176 -15.75 -9.13 2.88
CA PHE A 176 -15.95 -10.17 3.89
C PHE A 176 -14.63 -10.75 4.40
N PHE A 177 -13.71 -11.06 3.51
CA PHE A 177 -12.40 -11.60 3.84
C PHE A 177 -11.58 -10.63 4.71
N SER A 178 -11.54 -9.36 4.33
CA SER A 178 -10.95 -8.29 5.12
C SER A 178 -11.55 -8.19 6.53
N ARG A 179 -12.90 -8.19 6.63
CA ARG A 179 -13.61 -8.17 7.91
C ARG A 179 -13.20 -9.34 8.84
N ASN A 180 -12.97 -10.53 8.30
CA ASN A 180 -12.58 -11.69 9.11
C ASN A 180 -11.21 -11.53 9.76
N PHE A 181 -10.24 -10.96 9.05
CA PHE A 181 -8.95 -10.62 9.66
C PHE A 181 -9.11 -9.57 10.76
N HIS A 182 -9.88 -8.51 10.53
CA HIS A 182 -10.11 -7.49 11.55
C HIS A 182 -10.83 -8.05 12.78
N ARG A 183 -11.72 -9.03 12.62
CA ARG A 183 -12.37 -9.75 13.74
C ARG A 183 -11.33 -10.47 14.60
N LEU A 184 -10.40 -11.20 13.99
CA LEU A 184 -9.31 -11.87 14.71
C LEU A 184 -8.40 -10.86 15.41
N LEU A 185 -7.86 -9.89 14.68
CA LEU A 185 -6.91 -8.91 15.20
C LEU A 185 -7.50 -8.05 16.32
N SER A 186 -8.76 -7.61 16.20
CA SER A 186 -9.43 -6.82 17.24
C SER A 186 -9.69 -7.65 18.51
N MET A 187 -10.00 -8.95 18.37
CA MET A 187 -10.12 -9.87 19.49
C MET A 187 -8.78 -10.01 20.23
N GLU A 188 -7.69 -10.26 19.52
CA GLU A 188 -6.35 -10.34 20.10
C GLU A 188 -5.93 -9.03 20.77
N ALA A 189 -6.18 -7.90 20.11
CA ALA A 189 -5.90 -6.57 20.66
C ALA A 189 -6.61 -6.35 22.00
N ALA A 190 -7.90 -6.69 22.09
CA ALA A 190 -8.67 -6.55 23.33
C ALA A 190 -8.08 -7.39 24.46
N ILE A 191 -7.68 -8.62 24.18
CA ILE A 191 -7.07 -9.53 25.16
C ILE A 191 -5.72 -9.01 25.62
N VAL A 192 -4.86 -8.63 24.68
CA VAL A 192 -3.52 -8.11 25.00
C VAL A 192 -3.62 -6.82 25.81
N ARG A 193 -4.50 -5.89 25.44
CA ARG A 193 -4.69 -4.65 26.22
C ARG A 193 -5.16 -4.91 27.65
N ALA A 194 -6.02 -5.90 27.87
CA ALA A 194 -6.50 -6.25 29.20
C ALA A 194 -5.38 -6.82 30.10
N ASN A 195 -4.46 -7.60 29.53
CA ASN A 195 -3.47 -8.38 30.31
C ASN A 195 -2.05 -7.80 30.25
N SER A 196 -1.75 -6.92 29.28
CA SER A 196 -0.44 -6.32 29.04
C SER A 196 -0.53 -4.78 28.92
N PRO A 197 -0.95 -4.06 29.98
CA PRO A 197 -1.22 -2.65 29.92
C PRO A 197 0.05 -1.82 29.62
N GLY A 198 -0.12 -0.74 28.86
CA GLY A 198 0.97 0.20 28.53
C GLY A 198 1.95 -0.31 27.47
N ARG A 199 1.62 -1.37 26.76
CA ARG A 199 2.36 -1.89 25.61
C ARG A 199 1.66 -1.45 24.32
N PHE A 200 2.44 -1.04 23.32
CA PHE A 200 1.88 -0.68 22.02
C PHE A 200 1.52 -1.92 21.21
N LEU A 201 0.56 -1.77 20.31
CA LEU A 201 0.08 -2.82 19.41
C LEU A 201 0.26 -2.40 17.97
N TYR A 202 0.73 -3.33 17.14
CA TYR A 202 0.70 -3.23 15.69
C TYR A 202 0.49 -4.62 15.07
N THR A 203 0.26 -4.68 13.77
CA THR A 203 0.43 -5.88 12.95
C THR A 203 1.29 -5.54 11.76
N ASN A 204 2.08 -6.51 11.28
CA ASN A 204 2.92 -6.34 10.09
C ASN A 204 2.10 -6.61 8.83
N TRP A 205 1.74 -5.56 8.10
CA TRP A 205 1.06 -5.74 6.81
C TRP A 205 2.06 -6.22 5.76
N PRO A 206 1.79 -7.33 5.04
CA PRO A 206 2.72 -7.82 4.02
C PRO A 206 2.80 -6.81 2.87
N GLY A 207 3.97 -6.38 2.53
CA GLY A 207 4.36 -5.47 1.44
C GLY A 207 3.25 -4.88 0.57
N ALA A 208 3.14 -5.34 -0.67
CA ALA A 208 2.10 -4.92 -1.62
C ALA A 208 0.79 -5.72 -1.49
N ASN A 209 0.47 -6.28 -0.33
CA ASN A 209 -0.77 -7.03 -0.12
C ASN A 209 -1.94 -6.10 0.15
N TRP A 210 -2.87 -6.08 -0.78
CA TRP A 210 -4.09 -5.27 -0.76
C TRP A 210 -5.33 -6.06 -0.31
N SER A 211 -5.16 -7.26 0.24
CA SER A 211 -6.28 -8.17 0.58
C SER A 211 -7.07 -7.74 1.81
N VAL A 212 -6.47 -6.94 2.69
CA VAL A 212 -7.08 -6.45 3.93
C VAL A 212 -7.03 -4.94 3.96
N LYS A 213 -8.14 -4.32 4.28
CA LYS A 213 -8.28 -2.86 4.37
C LYS A 213 -7.61 -2.33 5.64
N CYS A 214 -6.30 -2.10 5.58
CA CYS A 214 -5.48 -1.74 6.74
C CYS A 214 -6.09 -0.61 7.59
N TYR A 215 -6.79 0.35 6.97
CA TYR A 215 -7.42 1.48 7.66
C TYR A 215 -8.49 1.09 8.69
N GLU A 216 -9.08 -0.11 8.58
CA GLU A 216 -10.03 -0.62 9.58
C GLU A 216 -9.34 -1.05 10.88
N GLY A 217 -8.00 -1.13 10.90
CA GLY A 217 -7.20 -1.37 12.11
C GLY A 217 -7.07 -0.16 13.04
N CYS A 218 -7.52 1.02 12.64
CA CYS A 218 -7.36 2.26 13.41
C CYS A 218 -7.96 2.19 14.82
N ASP A 219 -9.02 1.40 15.01
CA ASP A 219 -9.72 1.32 16.29
C ASP A 219 -8.97 0.53 17.36
N TYR A 220 -8.01 -0.32 16.99
CA TYR A 220 -7.35 -1.23 17.93
C TYR A 220 -5.82 -1.25 17.87
N LEU A 221 -5.19 -0.69 16.81
CA LEU A 221 -3.74 -0.57 16.68
C LEU A 221 -3.23 0.79 17.19
N ASP A 222 -1.99 0.82 17.65
CA ASP A 222 -1.30 2.05 18.04
C ASP A 222 -0.43 2.59 16.91
N TYR A 223 0.14 1.69 16.09
CA TYR A 223 1.01 2.01 14.97
C TYR A 223 0.65 1.18 13.74
N SER A 224 0.84 1.75 12.56
CA SER A 224 0.96 0.97 11.34
C SER A 224 2.35 0.36 11.25
N ALA A 225 2.44 -0.80 10.61
CA ALA A 225 3.71 -1.44 10.32
C ALA A 225 3.63 -2.29 9.06
N TRP A 226 4.74 -2.46 8.35
CA TRP A 226 4.78 -3.24 7.12
C TRP A 226 6.09 -3.98 6.93
N ASP A 227 6.10 -4.96 6.01
CA ASP A 227 7.23 -5.80 5.69
C ASP A 227 7.83 -5.39 4.35
N ASN A 228 9.08 -4.92 4.40
CA ASN A 228 9.80 -4.43 3.24
C ASN A 228 10.73 -5.50 2.65
N TYR A 229 10.18 -6.31 1.77
CA TYR A 229 10.92 -7.26 0.93
C TYR A 229 11.00 -6.83 -0.53
N VAL A 230 10.85 -5.54 -0.80
CA VAL A 230 10.92 -5.00 -2.16
C VAL A 230 12.29 -5.32 -2.76
N PRO A 231 12.35 -6.05 -3.87
CA PRO A 231 13.60 -6.41 -4.51
C PRO A 231 14.29 -5.20 -5.13
N GLN A 232 15.54 -5.38 -5.55
CA GLN A 232 16.32 -4.32 -6.15
C GLN A 232 15.87 -3.95 -7.57
N PRO A 233 16.29 -2.77 -8.04
CA PRO A 233 15.49 -1.61 -8.35
C PRO A 233 15.32 -1.33 -9.84
N ASN A 234 15.29 -2.26 -10.75
CA ASN A 234 15.24 -1.92 -12.19
C ASN A 234 13.83 -1.53 -12.71
N GLY A 235 12.83 -1.47 -11.87
CA GLY A 235 11.48 -1.03 -12.22
C GLY A 235 10.65 -0.62 -11.00
N GLU A 236 11.14 -0.91 -9.79
CA GLU A 236 10.34 -0.82 -8.57
C GLU A 236 10.87 0.23 -7.57
N LYS A 237 11.75 1.13 -8.02
CA LYS A 237 12.39 2.16 -7.17
C LYS A 237 11.38 2.98 -6.36
N TYR A 238 10.18 3.22 -6.90
CA TYR A 238 9.13 3.99 -6.24
C TYR A 238 8.26 3.16 -5.28
N ARG A 239 8.32 1.83 -5.31
CA ARG A 239 7.46 0.99 -4.47
C ARG A 239 7.72 1.18 -2.98
N VAL A 240 8.98 1.23 -2.56
CA VAL A 240 9.32 1.47 -1.15
C VAL A 240 8.81 2.84 -0.72
N GLN A 241 9.01 3.86 -1.56
CA GLN A 241 8.59 5.22 -1.26
C GLN A 241 7.07 5.34 -1.19
N LEU A 242 6.34 4.80 -2.17
CA LEU A 242 4.88 4.77 -2.14
C LEU A 242 4.36 4.02 -0.92
N ARG A 243 4.94 2.85 -0.60
CA ARG A 243 4.50 2.07 0.56
C ARG A 243 4.75 2.83 1.86
N ALA A 244 5.91 3.47 2.02
CA ALA A 244 6.20 4.33 3.16
C ALA A 244 5.18 5.49 3.28
N ALA A 245 4.79 6.10 2.14
CA ALA A 245 3.74 7.13 2.11
C ALA A 245 2.36 6.57 2.49
N MET A 246 2.03 5.34 2.12
CA MET A 246 0.79 4.68 2.54
C MET A 246 0.77 4.40 4.05
N GLU A 247 1.88 3.93 4.62
CA GLU A 247 1.98 3.71 6.07
C GLU A 247 1.89 5.04 6.84
N HIS A 248 2.49 6.10 6.30
CA HIS A 248 2.34 7.45 6.85
C HIS A 248 0.86 7.90 6.81
N ALA A 249 0.15 7.67 5.71
CA ALA A 249 -1.28 7.98 5.58
C ALA A 249 -2.13 7.19 6.59
N PHE A 250 -1.83 5.91 6.80
CA PHE A 250 -2.51 5.11 7.81
C PHE A 250 -2.29 5.67 9.22
N ASN A 251 -1.07 6.05 9.56
CA ASN A 251 -0.76 6.63 10.88
C ASN A 251 -1.47 7.96 11.14
N ARG A 252 -1.74 8.78 10.12
CA ARG A 252 -2.56 9.99 10.29
C ARG A 252 -3.98 9.69 10.77
N ARG A 253 -4.53 8.53 10.43
CA ARG A 253 -5.84 8.08 10.93
C ARG A 253 -5.78 7.58 12.37
N LEU A 254 -4.65 6.97 12.76
CA LEU A 254 -4.40 6.58 14.16
C LEU A 254 -4.17 7.81 15.06
N ASP A 255 -3.61 8.88 14.52
CA ASP A 255 -3.33 10.11 15.26
C ASP A 255 -3.31 11.32 14.30
N SER A 256 -4.39 12.09 14.30
CA SER A 256 -4.52 13.29 13.47
C SER A 256 -3.49 14.38 13.80
N SER A 257 -2.81 14.30 14.95
CA SER A 257 -1.68 15.19 15.28
C SER A 257 -0.40 14.85 14.51
N GLU A 258 -0.39 13.76 13.76
CA GLU A 258 0.76 13.22 13.01
C GLU A 258 2.00 12.93 13.88
N ARG A 259 1.81 12.75 15.20
CA ARG A 259 2.91 12.46 16.15
C ARG A 259 3.29 10.99 16.15
N LYS A 260 2.33 10.11 15.87
CA LYS A 260 2.62 8.68 15.73
C LYS A 260 3.39 8.43 14.43
N LYS A 261 4.32 7.50 14.50
CA LYS A 261 5.18 7.09 13.41
C LYS A 261 4.88 5.63 13.08
N PHE A 262 5.20 5.18 11.89
CA PHE A 262 5.05 3.77 11.53
C PHE A 262 6.34 2.98 11.78
N LEU A 263 6.24 1.64 11.79
CA LEU A 263 7.35 0.72 11.93
C LEU A 263 7.56 -0.05 10.62
N VAL A 264 8.80 -0.28 10.23
CA VAL A 264 9.13 -1.35 9.30
C VAL A 264 9.35 -2.60 10.13
N ALA A 265 8.34 -3.48 10.16
CA ALA A 265 8.31 -4.63 11.07
C ALA A 265 9.21 -5.77 10.61
N GLU A 266 9.38 -5.90 9.29
CA GLU A 266 10.36 -6.79 8.68
C GLU A 266 11.05 -6.09 7.52
N GLN A 267 12.36 -6.04 7.57
CA GLN A 267 13.20 -5.51 6.50
C GLN A 267 14.18 -6.60 6.09
N LYS A 268 14.24 -6.90 4.79
CA LYS A 268 15.29 -7.76 4.25
C LYS A 268 16.66 -7.27 4.70
N CYS A 269 17.50 -8.17 5.22
CA CYS A 269 18.83 -7.83 5.71
C CYS A 269 19.96 -8.67 5.12
N TYR A 270 19.63 -9.59 4.23
CA TYR A 270 20.59 -10.44 3.55
C TYR A 270 20.81 -9.96 2.12
N THR A 271 22.01 -10.22 1.62
CA THR A 271 22.41 -9.91 0.26
C THR A 271 22.24 -11.12 -0.65
N ASP A 272 21.88 -10.87 -1.87
CA ASP A 272 21.86 -11.82 -2.97
C ASP A 272 22.33 -11.13 -4.25
N ILE A 273 22.30 -11.82 -5.37
CA ILE A 273 22.72 -11.29 -6.68
C ILE A 273 21.96 -9.99 -7.05
N ASN A 274 20.80 -9.77 -6.45
CA ASN A 274 19.90 -8.66 -6.77
C ASN A 274 19.79 -7.64 -5.62
N THR A 275 20.49 -7.82 -4.49
CA THR A 275 20.32 -6.93 -3.34
C THR A 275 21.65 -6.69 -2.63
N LEU A 276 22.16 -5.48 -2.73
CA LEU A 276 23.36 -5.02 -2.02
C LEU A 276 23.01 -4.46 -0.64
N PRO A 277 23.90 -4.51 0.36
CA PRO A 277 23.67 -3.92 1.69
C PRO A 277 23.36 -2.42 1.61
N GLU A 278 24.00 -1.71 0.69
CA GLU A 278 23.80 -0.27 0.46
C GLU A 278 22.38 0.04 0.00
N VAL A 279 21.76 -0.84 -0.80
CA VAL A 279 20.35 -0.71 -1.21
C VAL A 279 19.41 -0.86 -0.03
N ILE A 280 19.68 -1.82 0.86
CA ILE A 280 18.88 -2.01 2.08
C ILE A 280 18.99 -0.76 2.96
N ALA A 281 20.19 -0.18 3.09
CA ALA A 281 20.40 1.08 3.81
C ALA A 281 19.63 2.24 3.16
N ALA A 282 19.68 2.38 1.83
CA ALA A 282 18.92 3.39 1.09
C ALA A 282 17.40 3.24 1.30
N GLN A 283 16.87 2.02 1.22
CA GLN A 283 15.45 1.75 1.50
C GLN A 283 15.07 2.08 2.96
N THR A 284 15.95 1.82 3.92
CA THR A 284 15.73 2.20 5.32
C THR A 284 15.61 3.73 5.47
N TRP A 285 16.49 4.49 4.81
CA TRP A 285 16.39 5.95 4.81
C TRP A 285 15.13 6.47 4.11
N LEU A 286 14.65 5.83 3.04
CA LEU A 286 13.36 6.19 2.43
C LEU A 286 12.19 6.01 3.42
N ASN A 287 12.16 4.92 4.18
CA ASN A 287 11.14 4.73 5.21
C ASN A 287 11.22 5.82 6.30
N ILE A 288 12.43 6.16 6.75
CA ILE A 288 12.64 7.23 7.73
C ILE A 288 12.20 8.59 7.17
N ALA A 289 12.45 8.87 5.90
CA ALA A 289 12.03 10.10 5.24
C ALA A 289 10.50 10.30 5.29
N TYR A 290 9.72 9.22 5.26
CA TYR A 290 8.26 9.24 5.41
C TYR A 290 7.76 9.01 6.85
N GLY A 291 8.65 8.95 7.84
CA GLY A 291 8.29 8.94 9.25
C GLY A 291 8.38 7.59 9.95
N ALA A 292 9.05 6.59 9.38
CA ALA A 292 9.33 5.38 10.15
C ALA A 292 10.15 5.70 11.41
N PHE A 293 9.73 5.14 12.56
CA PHE A 293 10.45 5.33 13.82
C PHE A 293 11.45 4.20 14.12
N GLY A 294 11.41 3.13 13.35
CA GLY A 294 12.30 1.99 13.50
C GLY A 294 12.18 1.02 12.34
N THR A 295 13.18 0.16 12.25
CA THR A 295 13.25 -0.94 11.30
C THR A 295 13.71 -2.19 12.03
N VAL A 296 12.95 -3.27 11.91
CA VAL A 296 13.31 -4.60 12.41
C VAL A 296 13.76 -5.44 11.22
N PHE A 297 14.96 -5.99 11.31
CA PHE A 297 15.53 -6.77 10.21
C PHE A 297 15.18 -8.26 10.34
N PHE A 298 14.74 -8.86 9.26
CA PHE A 298 14.52 -10.30 9.15
C PHE A 298 15.73 -10.92 8.43
N GLU A 299 16.62 -11.63 9.16
CA GLU A 299 16.54 -11.91 10.58
C GLU A 299 17.92 -11.88 11.24
N TRP A 300 17.99 -12.16 12.54
CA TRP A 300 19.26 -12.11 13.27
C TRP A 300 20.23 -13.21 12.86
N ARG A 301 19.74 -14.49 12.78
CA ARG A 301 20.54 -15.66 12.44
C ARG A 301 19.84 -16.50 11.39
N ALA A 302 20.58 -16.95 10.41
CA ALA A 302 20.07 -17.84 9.35
C ALA A 302 19.39 -19.09 9.93
N PRO A 303 18.17 -19.44 9.46
CA PRO A 303 17.46 -20.63 9.91
C PRO A 303 18.24 -21.90 9.59
N LEU A 304 18.39 -22.77 10.59
CA LEU A 304 19.09 -24.06 10.42
C LEU A 304 18.23 -25.14 9.76
N GLY A 305 16.95 -24.88 9.59
CA GLY A 305 15.98 -25.81 9.01
C GLY A 305 14.60 -25.18 8.92
N GLY A 306 13.63 -25.92 8.36
CA GLY A 306 12.27 -25.45 8.17
C GLY A 306 12.02 -24.81 6.81
N ALA A 307 10.86 -24.19 6.63
CA ALA A 307 10.45 -23.60 5.35
C ALA A 307 11.33 -22.40 4.91
N GLU A 308 11.96 -21.75 5.86
CA GLU A 308 12.82 -20.58 5.64
C GLU A 308 14.32 -20.92 5.64
N GLN A 309 14.65 -22.21 5.64
CA GLN A 309 16.04 -22.66 5.49
C GLN A 309 16.65 -22.09 4.20
N GLY A 310 17.80 -21.43 4.34
CA GLY A 310 18.48 -20.77 3.22
C GLY A 310 18.11 -19.31 3.04
N TYR A 311 17.19 -18.75 3.82
CA TYR A 311 17.07 -17.30 3.90
C TYR A 311 18.32 -16.70 4.54
N GLY A 312 18.70 -15.52 4.06
CA GLY A 312 19.82 -14.79 4.62
C GLY A 312 19.45 -14.08 5.91
N SER A 313 20.48 -13.63 6.63
CA SER A 313 20.34 -13.00 7.94
C SER A 313 21.53 -12.09 8.23
N LEU A 314 21.47 -11.33 9.34
CA LEU A 314 22.58 -10.49 9.80
C LEU A 314 23.80 -11.29 10.25
N THR A 315 23.58 -12.51 10.77
CA THR A 315 24.66 -13.44 11.13
C THR A 315 24.52 -14.73 10.32
N ALA A 316 25.63 -15.35 10.01
CA ALA A 316 25.66 -16.64 9.30
C ALA A 316 25.09 -17.79 10.17
N GLU A 317 25.01 -18.99 9.59
CA GLU A 317 24.52 -20.20 10.26
C GLU A 317 25.34 -20.57 11.51
N ASP A 318 26.62 -20.22 11.54
CA ASP A 318 27.54 -20.38 12.69
C ASP A 318 27.42 -19.26 13.72
N ALA A 319 26.46 -18.33 13.54
CA ALA A 319 26.22 -17.13 14.34
C ALA A 319 27.33 -16.07 14.28
N ASN A 320 28.28 -16.18 13.38
CA ASN A 320 29.27 -15.14 13.14
C ASN A 320 28.64 -13.98 12.34
N VAL A 321 29.08 -12.77 12.63
CA VAL A 321 28.64 -11.58 11.91
C VAL A 321 29.19 -11.63 10.47
N ARG A 322 28.34 -11.41 9.49
CA ARG A 322 28.74 -11.39 8.07
C ARG A 322 29.62 -10.17 7.79
N GLU A 323 30.79 -10.41 7.19
CA GLU A 323 31.79 -9.35 6.93
C GLU A 323 31.36 -8.41 5.80
N ASP A 324 30.55 -8.88 4.86
CA ASP A 324 30.05 -8.11 3.71
C ASP A 324 28.94 -7.12 4.10
N THR A 325 28.08 -7.48 5.05
CA THR A 325 26.92 -6.67 5.45
C THR A 325 27.17 -5.81 6.69
N ALA A 326 27.95 -6.32 7.65
CA ALA A 326 28.12 -5.70 8.95
C ALA A 326 28.65 -4.24 8.93
N PRO A 327 29.60 -3.85 8.07
CA PRO A 327 30.06 -2.46 8.01
C PRO A 327 28.96 -1.48 7.64
N VAL A 328 28.10 -1.86 6.67
CA VAL A 328 26.99 -1.01 6.21
C VAL A 328 25.93 -0.86 7.29
N PHE A 329 25.51 -1.97 7.92
CA PHE A 329 24.50 -1.91 9.00
C PHE A 329 25.02 -1.18 10.26
N LYS A 330 26.30 -1.35 10.63
CA LYS A 330 26.91 -0.58 11.74
C LYS A 330 26.97 0.90 11.44
N LYS A 331 27.24 1.29 10.18
CA LYS A 331 27.21 2.70 9.77
C LYS A 331 25.79 3.23 9.81
N LEU A 332 24.84 2.52 9.20
CA LEU A 332 23.43 2.87 9.17
C LEU A 332 22.87 3.10 10.60
N SER A 333 23.11 2.15 11.50
CA SER A 333 22.63 2.24 12.89
C SER A 333 23.18 3.48 13.61
N ARG A 334 24.50 3.75 13.49
CA ARG A 334 25.12 4.94 14.11
C ARG A 334 24.59 6.24 13.52
N ASP A 335 24.39 6.29 12.21
CA ASP A 335 23.87 7.49 11.54
C ASP A 335 22.43 7.75 11.97
N ILE A 336 21.59 6.73 12.03
CA ILE A 336 20.20 6.84 12.51
C ILE A 336 20.18 7.28 13.99
N GLU A 337 20.94 6.63 14.87
CA GLU A 337 20.98 6.96 16.30
C GLU A 337 21.35 8.43 16.53
N ARG A 338 22.26 8.97 15.72
CA ARG A 338 22.72 10.36 15.81
C ARG A 338 21.72 11.36 15.23
N ILE A 339 21.09 11.03 14.08
CA ILE A 339 20.26 11.97 13.31
C ILE A 339 18.80 11.93 13.74
N TYR A 340 18.30 10.74 14.09
CA TYR A 340 16.87 10.53 14.34
C TYR A 340 16.27 11.42 15.43
N PRO A 341 16.94 11.70 16.57
CA PRO A 341 16.43 12.63 17.58
C PRO A 341 16.14 14.03 17.04
N GLU A 342 16.96 14.50 16.07
CA GLU A 342 16.81 15.83 15.46
C GLU A 342 15.58 15.89 14.53
N ILE A 343 15.35 14.82 13.77
CA ILE A 343 14.24 14.75 12.80
C ILE A 343 12.95 14.17 13.37
N PHE A 344 12.95 13.76 14.64
CA PHE A 344 11.82 13.01 15.23
C PHE A 344 10.50 13.75 15.15
N ASP A 345 10.46 15.03 15.49
CA ASP A 345 9.24 15.84 15.49
C ASP A 345 8.91 16.49 14.14
N ALA A 346 9.80 16.36 13.15
CA ALA A 346 9.57 16.89 11.82
C ALA A 346 8.44 16.10 11.10
N ARG A 347 7.57 16.81 10.38
CA ARG A 347 6.37 16.27 9.71
C ARG A 347 6.53 16.33 8.21
N THR A 348 6.00 15.34 7.52
CA THR A 348 5.90 15.37 6.06
C THR A 348 4.78 16.32 5.64
N LYS A 349 5.10 17.29 4.78
CA LYS A 349 4.13 18.18 4.17
C LYS A 349 4.11 17.92 2.66
N SER A 350 2.92 17.86 2.07
CA SER A 350 2.75 17.64 0.64
C SER A 350 1.62 18.50 0.09
N ASP A 351 1.88 19.16 -1.03
CA ASP A 351 0.88 19.86 -1.83
C ASP A 351 0.17 18.91 -2.82
N VAL A 352 0.69 17.68 -2.99
CA VAL A 352 0.17 16.66 -3.91
C VAL A 352 -0.33 15.46 -3.11
N GLY A 353 -1.57 15.05 -3.35
CA GLY A 353 -2.16 13.82 -2.81
C GLY A 353 -2.52 12.85 -3.93
N ILE A 354 -2.23 11.57 -3.76
CA ILE A 354 -2.74 10.49 -4.61
C ILE A 354 -3.78 9.69 -3.82
N VAL A 355 -4.98 9.56 -4.39
CA VAL A 355 -6.10 8.92 -3.69
C VAL A 355 -6.04 7.42 -3.89
N TYR A 356 -5.90 6.67 -2.79
CA TYR A 356 -5.94 5.22 -2.77
C TYR A 356 -7.31 4.68 -2.31
N SER A 357 -7.81 3.64 -2.98
CA SER A 357 -9.07 2.97 -2.65
C SER A 357 -8.93 1.45 -2.77
N TYR A 358 -9.18 0.76 -1.67
CA TYR A 358 -9.25 -0.71 -1.66
C TYR A 358 -10.38 -1.24 -2.56
N GLU A 359 -11.54 -0.56 -2.58
CA GLU A 359 -12.66 -0.93 -3.42
C GLU A 359 -12.31 -0.88 -4.91
N ASN A 360 -11.52 0.11 -5.32
CA ASN A 360 -11.03 0.21 -6.70
C ASN A 360 -9.96 -0.85 -7.00
N SER A 361 -9.07 -1.15 -6.05
CA SER A 361 -8.10 -2.25 -6.18
C SER A 361 -8.80 -3.61 -6.32
N TRP A 362 -9.86 -3.85 -5.53
CA TRP A 362 -10.61 -5.13 -5.53
C TRP A 362 -11.63 -5.26 -6.65
N GLY A 363 -12.22 -4.16 -7.10
CA GLY A 363 -13.36 -4.10 -8.02
C GLY A 363 -12.97 -3.76 -9.46
N THR A 364 -11.71 -3.90 -9.86
CA THR A 364 -11.30 -3.72 -11.25
C THR A 364 -11.65 -4.96 -12.06
N PRO A 365 -12.31 -4.85 -13.23
CA PRO A 365 -12.79 -5.98 -14.02
C PRO A 365 -11.72 -7.03 -14.32
N GLY A 366 -11.95 -8.25 -13.90
CA GLY A 366 -11.02 -9.37 -13.94
C GLY A 366 -10.84 -10.06 -15.30
N TRP A 367 -11.30 -9.49 -16.40
CA TRP A 367 -10.81 -9.82 -17.75
C TRP A 367 -9.44 -9.18 -17.99
N VAL A 368 -9.06 -8.27 -17.13
CA VAL A 368 -7.76 -7.61 -17.07
C VAL A 368 -7.13 -8.05 -15.75
N VAL A 369 -5.95 -8.55 -15.84
CA VAL A 369 -5.06 -9.07 -14.79
C VAL A 369 -5.27 -8.37 -13.44
N ASP A 370 -5.36 -9.14 -12.37
CA ASP A 370 -5.21 -8.65 -11.00
C ASP A 370 -4.02 -7.67 -10.95
N GLY A 371 -4.26 -6.39 -10.61
CA GLY A 371 -3.17 -5.43 -10.44
C GLY A 371 -3.22 -4.15 -11.29
N PHE A 372 -4.12 -4.04 -12.27
CA PHE A 372 -4.12 -2.86 -13.16
C PHE A 372 -4.30 -1.50 -12.43
N TYR A 373 -5.16 -1.46 -11.41
CA TYR A 373 -5.30 -0.26 -10.58
C TYR A 373 -4.01 0.05 -9.79
N ASP A 374 -3.39 -0.97 -9.24
CA ASP A 374 -2.18 -0.84 -8.44
C ASP A 374 -0.97 -0.49 -9.32
N GLU A 375 -0.87 -1.04 -10.53
CA GLU A 375 0.18 -0.67 -11.51
C GLU A 375 0.06 0.81 -11.91
N GLU A 376 -1.15 1.27 -12.26
CA GLU A 376 -1.37 2.69 -12.60
C GLU A 376 -1.08 3.61 -11.40
N LEU A 377 -1.45 3.19 -10.19
CA LEU A 377 -1.11 3.90 -8.96
C LEU A 377 0.41 4.07 -8.81
N PHE A 378 1.19 2.98 -9.01
CA PHE A 378 2.65 3.01 -8.91
C PHE A 378 3.27 3.92 -9.96
N ASP A 379 2.85 3.79 -11.20
CA ASP A 379 3.40 4.55 -12.32
C ASP A 379 3.06 6.05 -12.21
N MET A 380 1.82 6.38 -11.85
CA MET A 380 1.40 7.75 -11.61
C MET A 380 2.13 8.36 -10.41
N TYR A 381 2.23 7.63 -9.29
CA TYR A 381 3.00 8.09 -8.13
C TYR A 381 4.45 8.41 -8.52
N GLY A 382 5.13 7.44 -9.17
CA GLY A 382 6.51 7.58 -9.60
C GLY A 382 6.73 8.72 -10.58
N GLY A 383 5.86 8.85 -11.57
CA GLY A 383 5.95 9.89 -12.60
C GLY A 383 5.78 11.30 -12.03
N PHE A 384 4.76 11.50 -11.16
CA PHE A 384 4.52 12.79 -10.52
C PHE A 384 5.63 13.14 -9.53
N GLN A 385 6.06 12.18 -8.70
CA GLN A 385 7.13 12.38 -7.74
C GLN A 385 8.45 12.77 -8.43
N ASN A 386 8.80 12.08 -9.52
CA ASN A 386 10.04 12.34 -10.26
C ASN A 386 9.99 13.69 -11.02
N ALA A 387 8.94 13.94 -11.77
CA ALA A 387 8.83 15.16 -12.58
C ALA A 387 8.71 16.43 -11.72
N LEU A 388 7.92 16.38 -10.66
CA LEU A 388 7.71 17.52 -9.77
C LEU A 388 8.82 17.68 -8.73
N ARG A 389 9.59 16.62 -8.46
CA ARG A 389 10.58 16.58 -7.38
C ARG A 389 10.01 17.10 -6.05
N ALA A 390 8.80 16.66 -5.72
CA ALA A 390 8.03 17.11 -4.58
C ALA A 390 7.53 15.90 -3.77
N ASN A 391 7.17 16.12 -2.52
CA ASN A 391 6.46 15.08 -1.77
C ASN A 391 5.14 14.77 -2.46
N VAL A 392 4.86 13.50 -2.69
CA VAL A 392 3.54 12.98 -3.06
C VAL A 392 3.03 12.15 -1.90
N ASP A 393 1.92 12.59 -1.31
CA ASP A 393 1.30 11.93 -0.17
C ASP A 393 0.20 10.97 -0.64
N VAL A 394 -0.02 9.89 0.09
CA VAL A 394 -1.16 9.01 -0.14
C VAL A 394 -2.30 9.43 0.77
N CYS A 395 -3.52 9.47 0.25
CA CYS A 395 -4.70 9.80 1.02
C CYS A 395 -5.89 8.91 0.62
N SER A 396 -6.87 8.84 1.50
CA SER A 396 -8.19 8.32 1.15
C SER A 396 -9.09 9.49 0.77
N ILE A 397 -10.09 9.20 -0.05
CA ILE A 397 -11.14 10.18 -0.35
C ILE A 397 -11.89 10.65 0.91
N GLU A 398 -11.82 9.88 1.99
CA GLU A 398 -12.46 10.21 3.27
C GLU A 398 -11.63 11.19 4.13
N ASP A 399 -10.35 11.39 3.81
CA ASP A 399 -9.47 12.31 4.54
C ASP A 399 -9.83 13.78 4.26
N ASP A 400 -9.23 14.70 5.01
CA ASP A 400 -9.27 16.13 4.70
C ASP A 400 -8.42 16.39 3.43
N LEU A 401 -9.10 16.68 2.34
CA LEU A 401 -8.47 16.93 1.03
C LEU A 401 -8.00 18.38 0.86
N THR A 402 -8.42 19.29 1.72
CA THR A 402 -8.18 20.75 1.56
C THR A 402 -6.71 21.14 1.71
N LYS A 403 -5.90 20.28 2.30
CA LYS A 403 -4.46 20.48 2.46
C LYS A 403 -3.66 20.29 1.15
N TYR A 404 -4.24 19.66 0.13
CA TYR A 404 -3.59 19.44 -1.15
C TYR A 404 -4.00 20.50 -2.18
N LYS A 405 -3.06 20.96 -2.99
CA LYS A 405 -3.34 21.79 -4.19
C LYS A 405 -3.74 20.90 -5.36
N LEU A 406 -3.15 19.70 -5.42
CA LEU A 406 -3.33 18.74 -6.50
C LEU A 406 -3.72 17.37 -5.94
N LEU A 407 -4.80 16.79 -6.46
CA LEU A 407 -5.21 15.41 -6.18
C LEU A 407 -5.15 14.57 -7.45
N LEU A 408 -4.49 13.42 -7.34
CA LEU A 408 -4.39 12.41 -8.37
C LEU A 408 -5.37 11.29 -8.06
N LEU A 409 -6.24 10.95 -9.00
CA LEU A 409 -7.22 9.86 -8.88
C LEU A 409 -6.92 8.78 -9.94
N PRO A 410 -5.94 7.90 -9.71
CA PRO A 410 -5.56 6.88 -10.68
C PRO A 410 -6.73 5.89 -10.86
N ASN A 411 -7.28 5.82 -12.07
CA ASN A 411 -8.31 4.85 -12.46
C ASN A 411 -9.44 4.64 -11.42
N TYR A 412 -9.90 5.74 -10.81
CA TYR A 412 -10.83 5.75 -9.66
C TYR A 412 -12.26 5.49 -10.13
N LYS A 413 -12.57 4.25 -10.54
CA LYS A 413 -13.85 3.85 -11.18
C LYS A 413 -15.00 3.80 -10.19
N ILE A 414 -14.78 3.11 -9.05
CA ILE A 414 -15.82 2.92 -8.01
C ILE A 414 -15.84 4.15 -7.11
N ILE A 415 -16.98 4.83 -7.12
CA ILE A 415 -17.19 6.03 -6.30
C ILE A 415 -18.65 6.14 -5.90
N THR A 416 -18.91 6.51 -4.64
CA THR A 416 -20.27 6.83 -4.17
C THR A 416 -20.67 8.27 -4.55
N ASP A 417 -21.97 8.55 -4.49
CA ASP A 417 -22.48 9.91 -4.75
C ASP A 417 -21.99 10.92 -3.68
N GLU A 418 -21.80 10.47 -2.43
CA GLU A 418 -21.24 11.28 -1.34
C GLU A 418 -19.78 11.61 -1.58
N GLN A 419 -19.00 10.64 -2.00
CA GLN A 419 -17.59 10.84 -2.36
C GLN A 419 -17.44 11.81 -3.55
N LYS A 420 -18.30 11.67 -4.56
CA LYS A 420 -18.36 12.62 -5.69
C LYS A 420 -18.62 14.04 -5.21
N LYS A 421 -19.59 14.26 -4.32
CA LYS A 421 -19.89 15.59 -3.74
C LYS A 421 -18.69 16.16 -3.01
N LYS A 422 -17.92 15.33 -2.30
CA LYS A 422 -16.69 15.75 -1.61
C LYS A 422 -15.61 16.22 -2.58
N ILE A 423 -15.35 15.46 -3.65
CA ILE A 423 -14.42 15.86 -4.70
C ILE A 423 -14.91 17.12 -5.41
N GLU A 424 -16.19 17.18 -5.75
CA GLU A 424 -16.80 18.36 -6.37
C GLU A 424 -16.61 19.63 -5.53
N LYS A 425 -16.84 19.51 -4.22
CA LYS A 425 -16.59 20.61 -3.27
C LYS A 425 -15.13 21.02 -3.27
N TYR A 426 -14.20 20.05 -3.20
CA TYR A 426 -12.76 20.31 -3.23
C TYR A 426 -12.36 21.11 -4.48
N VAL A 427 -12.83 20.70 -5.67
CA VAL A 427 -12.52 21.41 -6.93
C VAL A 427 -13.18 22.80 -6.92
N ARG A 428 -14.47 22.90 -6.54
CA ARG A 428 -15.17 24.18 -6.49
C ARG A 428 -14.46 25.20 -5.59
N ASP A 429 -13.86 24.74 -4.50
CA ASP A 429 -13.18 25.59 -3.52
C ASP A 429 -11.74 25.96 -3.94
N GLY A 430 -11.22 25.45 -5.06
CA GLY A 430 -9.93 25.87 -5.64
C GLY A 430 -8.91 24.74 -5.86
N GLY A 431 -9.22 23.50 -5.51
CA GLY A 431 -8.35 22.35 -5.72
C GLY A 431 -8.27 21.95 -7.18
N THR A 432 -7.18 21.31 -7.57
CA THR A 432 -7.00 20.72 -8.90
C THR A 432 -7.05 19.20 -8.79
N ILE A 433 -7.80 18.53 -9.68
CA ILE A 433 -7.80 17.07 -9.79
C ILE A 433 -7.27 16.60 -11.13
N VAL A 434 -6.61 15.42 -11.14
CA VAL A 434 -6.23 14.69 -12.35
C VAL A 434 -6.97 13.36 -12.36
N ILE A 435 -7.71 13.10 -13.42
CA ILE A 435 -8.52 11.89 -13.62
C ILE A 435 -8.28 11.32 -15.02
N ASN A 436 -8.54 10.02 -15.19
CA ASN A 436 -8.67 9.43 -16.53
C ASN A 436 -10.14 9.28 -16.94
N SER A 437 -10.35 8.83 -18.16
CA SER A 437 -11.70 8.64 -18.72
C SER A 437 -12.53 7.54 -18.05
N GLU A 438 -11.92 6.65 -17.27
CA GLU A 438 -12.57 5.54 -16.56
C GLU A 438 -13.07 5.92 -15.15
N CYS A 439 -12.62 7.07 -14.62
CA CYS A 439 -13.02 7.53 -13.28
C CYS A 439 -14.53 7.74 -13.18
N GLY A 440 -15.13 7.36 -12.03
CA GLY A 440 -16.53 7.62 -11.73
C GLY A 440 -17.55 6.78 -12.51
N THR A 441 -17.13 5.71 -13.15
CA THR A 441 -17.96 4.88 -14.05
C THR A 441 -18.73 3.78 -13.35
N LEU A 442 -18.36 3.41 -12.14
CA LEU A 442 -18.97 2.34 -11.34
C LEU A 442 -19.58 2.89 -10.05
N ASP A 443 -20.67 2.26 -9.61
CA ASP A 443 -21.26 2.53 -8.29
C ASP A 443 -20.55 1.72 -7.17
N GLU A 444 -21.01 1.85 -5.93
CA GLU A 444 -20.44 1.19 -4.74
C GLU A 444 -20.50 -0.34 -4.76
N PHE A 445 -21.29 -0.91 -5.69
CA PHE A 445 -21.40 -2.34 -5.94
C PHE A 445 -20.54 -2.80 -7.12
N ALA A 446 -19.74 -1.91 -7.72
CA ALA A 446 -19.02 -2.12 -8.98
C ALA A 446 -19.93 -2.35 -10.19
N LYS A 447 -21.15 -1.81 -10.17
CA LYS A 447 -22.09 -1.84 -11.29
C LYS A 447 -21.87 -0.60 -12.16
N THR A 448 -21.90 -0.78 -13.48
CA THR A 448 -21.73 0.33 -14.44
C THR A 448 -22.85 1.35 -14.33
N ARG A 449 -22.50 2.63 -14.18
CA ARG A 449 -23.45 3.73 -14.19
C ARG A 449 -23.95 4.01 -15.61
N VAL A 450 -25.25 4.34 -15.72
CA VAL A 450 -25.90 4.64 -17.02
C VAL A 450 -25.58 6.08 -17.43
N MET A 451 -24.32 6.34 -17.78
CA MET A 451 -23.84 7.65 -18.21
C MET A 451 -22.59 7.53 -19.08
N LEU A 452 -22.26 8.57 -19.85
CA LEU A 452 -21.02 8.61 -20.62
C LEU A 452 -19.82 8.82 -19.69
N ARG A 453 -18.68 8.19 -20.02
CA ARG A 453 -17.41 8.41 -19.32
C ARG A 453 -16.96 9.88 -19.45
N PRO A 454 -16.33 10.44 -18.45
CA PRO A 454 -15.88 9.88 -17.18
C PRO A 454 -16.97 9.83 -16.09
N GLY A 455 -18.12 9.24 -16.37
CA GLY A 455 -19.15 8.93 -15.40
C GLY A 455 -19.61 10.14 -14.60
N LEU A 456 -19.55 10.05 -13.26
CA LEU A 456 -19.93 11.13 -12.34
C LEU A 456 -19.08 12.40 -12.47
N PHE A 457 -17.92 12.33 -13.15
CA PHE A 457 -17.01 13.48 -13.31
C PHE A 457 -17.21 14.25 -14.59
N ALA A 458 -18.14 13.88 -15.47
CA ALA A 458 -18.33 14.50 -16.78
C ALA A 458 -18.59 16.02 -16.72
N ASP A 459 -19.34 16.49 -15.71
CA ASP A 459 -19.63 17.89 -15.44
C ASP A 459 -18.39 18.68 -15.00
N ILE A 460 -17.59 18.09 -14.10
CA ILE A 460 -16.35 18.70 -13.59
C ILE A 460 -15.26 18.68 -14.67
N ALA A 461 -15.18 17.59 -15.45
CA ALA A 461 -14.21 17.43 -16.52
C ALA A 461 -14.51 18.29 -17.77
N GLY A 462 -15.77 18.74 -17.94
CA GLY A 462 -16.18 19.50 -19.13
C GLY A 462 -15.97 18.74 -20.44
N ALA A 463 -15.96 17.42 -20.41
CA ALA A 463 -15.76 16.55 -21.56
C ALA A 463 -16.40 15.17 -21.32
N VAL A 464 -16.75 14.47 -22.41
CA VAL A 464 -17.26 13.09 -22.37
C VAL A 464 -16.59 12.24 -23.45
N VAL A 465 -16.49 10.93 -23.18
CA VAL A 465 -15.99 9.97 -24.18
C VAL A 465 -17.03 9.73 -25.25
N SER A 466 -16.64 9.91 -26.51
CA SER A 466 -17.49 9.69 -27.70
C SER A 466 -17.11 8.44 -28.51
N GLY A 467 -16.04 7.76 -28.16
CA GLY A 467 -15.58 6.52 -28.77
C GLY A 467 -14.26 6.06 -28.18
N GLU A 468 -13.94 4.78 -28.39
CA GLU A 468 -12.68 4.18 -27.92
C GLU A 468 -12.06 3.28 -28.98
N ILE A 469 -10.76 3.06 -28.89
CA ILE A 469 -9.98 2.11 -29.68
C ILE A 469 -8.78 1.68 -28.84
N THR A 470 -8.33 0.43 -28.98
CA THR A 470 -7.05 0.05 -28.40
C THR A 470 -5.88 0.46 -29.29
N ALA A 471 -4.71 0.68 -28.71
CA ALA A 471 -3.49 1.01 -29.46
C ALA A 471 -3.17 -0.06 -30.52
N ASP A 472 -3.35 -1.34 -30.18
CA ASP A 472 -3.16 -2.46 -31.10
C ASP A 472 -4.13 -2.43 -32.29
N GLU A 473 -5.42 -2.19 -32.04
CA GLU A 473 -6.42 -2.06 -33.10
C GLU A 473 -6.13 -0.84 -33.99
N PHE A 474 -5.75 0.27 -33.37
CA PHE A 474 -5.33 1.47 -34.10
C PHE A 474 -4.15 1.17 -35.02
N LYS A 475 -3.12 0.50 -34.51
CA LYS A 475 -1.95 0.09 -35.30
C LYS A 475 -2.30 -0.88 -36.43
N LYS A 476 -3.18 -1.86 -36.17
CA LYS A 476 -3.69 -2.78 -37.20
C LYS A 476 -4.46 -2.06 -38.30
N GLN A 477 -5.24 -1.03 -37.96
CA GLN A 477 -6.05 -0.27 -38.93
C GLN A 477 -5.27 0.76 -39.72
N THR A 478 -4.24 1.37 -39.14
CA THR A 478 -3.53 2.52 -39.70
C THR A 478 -2.10 2.21 -40.11
N GLY A 479 -1.50 1.14 -39.64
CA GLY A 479 -0.08 0.83 -39.80
C GLY A 479 0.87 1.71 -38.95
N ALA A 480 0.33 2.57 -38.06
CA ALA A 480 1.11 3.53 -37.27
C ALA A 480 0.85 3.38 -35.77
N ASP A 481 1.84 3.73 -34.96
CA ASP A 481 1.68 3.88 -33.51
C ASP A 481 0.93 5.19 -33.20
N CYS A 482 0.27 5.24 -32.05
CA CYS A 482 -0.39 6.42 -31.52
C CYS A 482 0.40 7.00 -30.35
N PHE A 483 0.52 8.30 -30.30
CA PHE A 483 1.25 9.03 -29.27
C PHE A 483 0.37 10.11 -28.65
N VAL A 484 0.69 10.50 -27.42
CA VAL A 484 0.28 11.80 -26.87
C VAL A 484 1.43 12.78 -27.08
N ASP A 485 1.11 13.93 -27.66
CA ASP A 485 2.02 15.02 -27.93
C ASP A 485 1.81 16.13 -26.89
N PHE A 486 2.82 16.35 -26.06
CA PHE A 486 2.84 17.35 -24.98
C PHE A 486 3.61 18.62 -25.43
N ASP A 487 3.64 18.92 -26.70
CA ASP A 487 4.40 20.00 -27.39
C ASP A 487 5.92 19.75 -27.39
N ASP A 488 6.54 19.53 -26.22
CA ASP A 488 8.00 19.33 -26.12
C ASP A 488 8.40 17.84 -26.21
N GLU A 489 7.47 16.92 -25.99
CA GLU A 489 7.75 15.48 -25.96
C GLU A 489 6.55 14.63 -26.39
N LYS A 490 6.83 13.49 -27.04
CA LYS A 490 5.83 12.49 -27.44
C LYS A 490 5.93 11.23 -26.62
N ARG A 491 4.78 10.71 -26.16
CA ARG A 491 4.68 9.47 -25.42
C ARG A 491 3.84 8.46 -26.16
N ASN A 492 4.41 7.27 -26.39
CA ASN A 492 3.72 6.19 -27.07
C ASN A 492 2.60 5.63 -26.18
N LEU A 493 1.47 5.28 -26.78
CA LEU A 493 0.35 4.65 -26.10
C LEU A 493 0.33 3.13 -26.37
N THR A 494 0.09 2.35 -25.35
CA THR A 494 0.12 0.89 -25.42
C THR A 494 -1.23 0.22 -25.07
N SER A 495 -2.21 1.00 -24.59
CA SER A 495 -3.49 0.48 -24.12
C SER A 495 -4.67 1.18 -24.80
N LYS A 496 -5.70 1.53 -24.03
CA LYS A 496 -6.92 2.17 -24.56
C LYS A 496 -6.72 3.64 -24.86
N ILE A 497 -7.37 4.08 -25.92
CA ILE A 497 -7.41 5.47 -26.39
C ILE A 497 -8.87 5.89 -26.45
N HIS A 498 -9.22 6.97 -25.77
CA HIS A 498 -10.57 7.49 -25.72
C HIS A 498 -10.68 8.79 -26.53
N ARG A 499 -11.65 8.84 -27.43
CA ARG A 499 -11.94 10.05 -28.18
C ARG A 499 -12.90 10.93 -27.37
N LEU A 500 -12.47 12.14 -27.05
CA LEU A 500 -13.25 13.11 -26.28
C LEU A 500 -14.16 13.96 -27.17
N LYS A 501 -15.35 14.26 -26.63
CA LYS A 501 -16.20 15.38 -27.04
C LYS A 501 -16.13 16.43 -25.94
N LEU A 502 -15.59 17.59 -26.25
CA LEU A 502 -15.46 18.71 -25.31
C LEU A 502 -16.81 19.39 -25.09
N LEU A 503 -17.13 19.70 -23.82
CA LEU A 503 -18.34 20.40 -23.36
C LEU A 503 -17.99 21.74 -22.67
N GLY A 504 -16.77 22.24 -22.91
CA GLY A 504 -16.24 23.45 -22.30
C GLY A 504 -14.77 23.33 -21.92
N ALA A 505 -14.23 22.12 -21.79
CA ALA A 505 -12.81 21.92 -21.51
C ALA A 505 -11.92 22.40 -22.65
N GLU A 506 -10.73 22.84 -22.28
CA GLU A 506 -9.66 23.24 -23.19
C GLU A 506 -8.63 22.12 -23.35
N ARG A 507 -8.03 22.00 -24.52
CA ARG A 507 -6.97 21.03 -24.82
C ARG A 507 -5.63 21.52 -24.29
N ILE A 508 -4.88 20.67 -23.58
CA ILE A 508 -3.49 20.92 -23.15
C ILE A 508 -2.48 19.93 -23.78
N ALA A 509 -2.94 18.78 -24.31
CA ALA A 509 -2.13 17.88 -25.15
C ALA A 509 -3.03 17.19 -26.17
N GLU A 510 -2.44 16.74 -27.29
CA GLU A 510 -3.20 16.09 -28.35
C GLU A 510 -2.67 14.71 -28.72
N PHE A 511 -3.53 13.91 -29.33
CA PHE A 511 -3.07 12.68 -29.96
C PHE A 511 -2.29 13.01 -31.24
N SER A 512 -1.23 12.24 -31.50
CA SER A 512 -0.52 12.29 -32.79
C SER A 512 -0.40 10.87 -33.35
N GLY A 513 -0.78 10.71 -34.60
CA GLY A 513 -0.82 9.45 -35.33
C GLY A 513 -2.14 9.27 -36.09
N GLY A 514 -2.07 9.02 -37.37
CA GLY A 514 -3.21 8.71 -38.23
C GLY A 514 -4.40 9.67 -38.09
N LYS A 515 -5.59 9.11 -38.00
CA LYS A 515 -6.86 9.85 -37.87
C LYS A 515 -7.11 10.49 -36.49
N LEU A 516 -6.29 10.17 -35.51
CA LEU A 516 -6.40 10.73 -34.15
C LEU A 516 -5.60 12.04 -34.01
N SER A 517 -4.70 12.36 -34.96
CA SER A 517 -3.87 13.56 -34.90
C SER A 517 -4.72 14.82 -34.73
N GLY A 518 -4.33 15.65 -33.74
CA GLY A 518 -5.01 16.89 -33.38
C GLY A 518 -6.24 16.75 -32.49
N LEU A 519 -6.67 15.51 -32.18
CA LEU A 519 -7.74 15.31 -31.22
C LEU A 519 -7.22 15.47 -29.78
N PRO A 520 -8.06 15.97 -28.84
CA PRO A 520 -7.65 16.17 -27.46
C PRO A 520 -7.26 14.85 -26.78
N ALA A 521 -6.05 14.79 -26.23
CA ALA A 521 -5.55 13.67 -25.42
C ALA A 521 -5.56 14.01 -23.92
N VAL A 522 -5.22 15.27 -23.59
CA VAL A 522 -5.32 15.79 -22.22
C VAL A 522 -6.05 17.13 -22.29
N THR A 523 -6.98 17.32 -21.36
CA THR A 523 -7.80 18.54 -21.30
C THR A 523 -7.80 19.14 -19.89
N VAL A 524 -8.08 20.42 -19.79
CA VAL A 524 -8.32 21.14 -18.55
C VAL A 524 -9.68 21.82 -18.60
N ASN A 525 -10.44 21.73 -17.50
CA ASN A 525 -11.70 22.44 -17.32
C ASN A 525 -11.72 23.21 -16.01
N GLY A 526 -12.10 24.46 -16.05
CA GLY A 526 -12.37 25.27 -14.85
C GLY A 526 -13.72 24.87 -14.23
N TYR A 527 -13.74 24.63 -12.92
CA TYR A 527 -14.96 24.32 -12.17
C TYR A 527 -14.96 25.02 -10.82
N GLY A 528 -15.79 26.04 -10.66
CA GLY A 528 -15.70 26.96 -9.51
C GLY A 528 -14.37 27.72 -9.54
N ASN A 529 -13.62 27.64 -8.45
CA ASN A 529 -12.29 28.24 -8.32
C ASN A 529 -11.14 27.27 -8.70
N GLY A 530 -11.43 26.01 -8.91
CA GLY A 530 -10.45 24.97 -9.18
C GLY A 530 -10.50 24.44 -10.60
N LYS A 531 -9.80 23.33 -10.84
CA LYS A 531 -9.61 22.76 -12.16
C LYS A 531 -9.73 21.23 -12.15
N CYS A 532 -10.20 20.68 -13.25
CA CYS A 532 -10.14 19.24 -13.54
C CYS A 532 -9.28 19.03 -14.78
N ILE A 533 -8.30 18.16 -14.68
CA ILE A 533 -7.46 17.71 -15.79
C ILE A 533 -7.86 16.28 -16.09
N LEU A 534 -8.26 16.02 -17.33
CA LEU A 534 -8.68 14.72 -17.84
C LEU A 534 -7.69 14.23 -18.88
N TYR A 535 -7.10 13.05 -18.69
CA TYR A 535 -6.34 12.36 -19.74
C TYR A 535 -7.14 11.20 -20.32
N ALA A 536 -7.08 11.06 -21.65
CA ALA A 536 -7.99 10.24 -22.44
C ALA A 536 -7.34 8.92 -22.91
N CYS A 537 -6.56 8.29 -22.07
CA CYS A 537 -5.91 7.01 -22.35
C CYS A 537 -5.68 6.23 -21.06
N ASP A 538 -5.46 4.92 -21.16
CA ASP A 538 -5.21 4.02 -20.04
C ASP A 538 -3.92 3.23 -20.25
N GLY A 539 -3.39 2.57 -19.17
CA GLY A 539 -2.24 1.67 -19.23
C GLY A 539 -0.96 2.36 -19.64
N ASN A 540 -0.70 3.53 -19.09
CA ASN A 540 0.47 4.34 -19.38
C ASN A 540 1.64 3.96 -18.45
N ASP A 541 2.87 4.28 -18.86
CA ASP A 541 4.07 4.06 -18.08
C ASP A 541 4.48 5.30 -17.24
N VAL A 542 5.49 5.14 -16.39
CA VAL A 542 6.06 6.23 -15.57
C VAL A 542 6.42 7.45 -16.42
N LEU A 543 6.97 7.27 -17.63
CA LEU A 543 7.41 8.37 -18.49
C LEU A 543 6.23 9.19 -19.03
N PHE A 544 5.10 8.52 -19.30
CA PHE A 544 3.85 9.22 -19.63
C PHE A 544 3.41 10.11 -18.48
N TYR A 545 3.41 9.57 -17.25
CA TYR A 545 3.00 10.34 -16.06
C TYR A 545 3.99 11.45 -15.71
N GLU A 546 5.28 11.33 -16.05
CA GLU A 546 6.23 12.44 -15.94
C GLU A 546 5.86 13.60 -16.87
N ALA A 547 5.54 13.30 -18.14
CA ALA A 547 5.11 14.30 -19.11
C ALA A 547 3.79 14.95 -18.68
N LEU A 548 2.83 14.14 -18.25
CA LEU A 548 1.55 14.62 -17.72
C LEU A 548 1.76 15.54 -16.50
N ALA A 549 2.64 15.17 -15.56
CA ALA A 549 2.93 15.97 -14.38
C ALA A 549 3.52 17.34 -14.70
N ARG A 550 4.43 17.41 -15.71
CA ARG A 550 4.97 18.70 -16.20
C ARG A 550 3.86 19.58 -16.78
N ALA A 551 3.00 19.01 -17.63
CA ALA A 551 1.87 19.73 -18.22
C ALA A 551 0.88 20.20 -17.13
N VAL A 552 0.55 19.35 -16.16
CA VAL A 552 -0.34 19.65 -15.02
C VAL A 552 0.22 20.77 -14.15
N ASN A 553 1.54 20.80 -13.93
CA ASN A 553 2.16 21.77 -13.01
C ASN A 553 1.98 23.24 -13.43
N SER A 554 1.80 23.51 -14.73
CA SER A 554 1.45 24.85 -15.22
C SER A 554 0.08 25.35 -14.74
N HIS A 555 -0.76 24.46 -14.21
CA HIS A 555 -2.11 24.76 -13.74
C HIS A 555 -2.27 24.77 -12.21
N CYS A 556 -1.31 24.25 -11.43
CA CYS A 556 -1.41 24.13 -9.96
C CYS A 556 -0.19 24.61 -9.17
N GLU A 557 0.91 24.94 -9.84
CA GLU A 557 2.10 25.58 -9.27
C GLU A 557 2.69 24.83 -8.05
N ILE A 558 3.01 23.54 -8.22
CA ILE A 558 3.69 22.76 -7.20
C ILE A 558 5.19 23.16 -7.20
N SER A 559 5.67 23.54 -6.04
CA SER A 559 7.08 23.91 -5.87
C SER A 559 7.96 22.66 -5.66
N PRO A 560 9.05 22.51 -6.42
CA PRO A 560 9.95 21.39 -6.25
C PRO A 560 10.81 21.55 -4.97
N LEU A 561 11.25 20.44 -4.40
CA LEU A 561 12.17 20.40 -3.24
C LEU A 561 13.61 20.80 -3.65
N VAL A 562 13.97 20.58 -4.91
CA VAL A 562 15.28 20.90 -5.48
C VAL A 562 15.14 21.50 -6.89
N PRO A 563 16.01 22.44 -7.30
CA PRO A 563 15.91 23.08 -8.63
C PRO A 563 16.10 22.09 -9.77
N SER A 564 17.07 21.18 -9.67
CA SER A 564 17.37 20.17 -10.66
C SER A 564 18.04 18.94 -10.03
N SER A 565 17.91 17.81 -10.69
CA SER A 565 18.59 16.56 -10.30
C SER A 565 18.84 15.68 -11.51
N ASP A 566 19.86 14.83 -11.41
CA ASP A 566 20.02 13.69 -12.28
C ASP A 566 18.90 12.66 -12.00
N ASP A 567 18.63 11.77 -12.95
CA ASP A 567 17.59 10.74 -12.81
C ASP A 567 17.98 9.68 -11.78
N GLY A 568 17.01 9.19 -11.02
CA GLY A 568 17.17 8.09 -10.06
C GLY A 568 17.46 8.52 -8.63
N ILE A 569 17.49 9.83 -8.34
CA ILE A 569 17.45 10.32 -6.95
C ILE A 569 15.99 10.48 -6.52
N LEU A 570 15.62 9.84 -5.42
CA LEU A 570 14.32 10.01 -4.79
C LEU A 570 14.42 11.06 -3.68
N PHE A 571 13.46 11.99 -3.69
CA PHE A 571 13.40 13.08 -2.72
C PHE A 571 12.21 12.92 -1.79
N ALA A 572 12.40 13.30 -0.54
CA ALA A 572 11.35 13.57 0.41
C ALA A 572 11.78 14.70 1.34
N SER A 573 10.83 15.39 1.95
CA SER A 573 11.15 16.41 2.96
C SER A 573 10.24 16.25 4.19
N ARG A 574 10.83 16.59 5.35
CA ARG A 574 10.12 16.73 6.62
C ARG A 574 10.43 18.11 7.20
N GLU A 575 9.50 18.68 7.93
CA GLU A 575 9.57 20.06 8.39
C GLU A 575 9.21 20.17 9.86
N THR A 576 9.92 21.06 10.58
CA THR A 576 9.51 21.68 11.84
C THR A 576 9.11 23.14 11.59
N ASP A 577 8.78 23.88 12.62
CA ASP A 577 8.45 25.31 12.50
C ASP A 577 9.64 26.15 12.02
N SER A 578 10.89 25.72 12.28
CA SER A 578 12.10 26.48 12.00
C SER A 578 13.04 25.82 10.97
N GLU A 579 12.86 24.54 10.68
CA GLU A 579 13.82 23.77 9.88
C GLU A 579 13.10 22.87 8.88
N SER A 580 13.76 22.61 7.76
CA SER A 580 13.39 21.62 6.77
C SER A 580 14.50 20.58 6.63
N TYR A 581 14.13 19.33 6.52
CA TYR A 581 15.03 18.20 6.34
C TYR A 581 14.76 17.58 4.99
N LEU A 582 15.66 17.80 4.05
CA LEU A 582 15.63 17.20 2.72
C LEU A 582 16.34 15.85 2.75
N PHE A 583 15.63 14.79 2.41
CA PHE A 583 16.18 13.47 2.14
C PHE A 583 16.37 13.31 0.63
N ALA A 584 17.59 12.95 0.23
CA ALA A 584 17.94 12.62 -1.14
C ALA A 584 18.57 11.24 -1.17
N VAL A 585 17.97 10.28 -1.85
CA VAL A 585 18.40 8.88 -1.89
C VAL A 585 18.69 8.49 -3.33
N ASN A 586 19.95 8.23 -3.65
CA ASN A 586 20.35 7.72 -4.95
C ASN A 586 19.99 6.23 -5.05
N MET A 587 19.07 5.88 -5.93
CA MET A 587 18.64 4.49 -6.16
C MET A 587 19.33 3.84 -7.37
N LYS A 588 20.39 4.45 -7.89
CA LYS A 588 21.25 3.89 -8.95
C LYS A 588 22.59 3.46 -8.41
N GLU A 589 23.24 2.56 -9.12
CA GLU A 589 24.62 2.15 -8.85
C GLU A 589 25.65 3.25 -9.18
N SER A 590 25.31 4.07 -10.19
CA SER A 590 26.17 5.18 -10.63
C SER A 590 26.01 6.41 -9.74
N GLU A 591 27.04 7.23 -9.73
CA GLU A 591 27.02 8.55 -9.09
C GLU A 591 25.95 9.45 -9.73
N GLN A 592 25.20 10.17 -8.91
CA GLN A 592 24.15 11.10 -9.30
C GLN A 592 24.27 12.40 -8.49
N SER A 593 23.82 13.51 -9.07
CA SER A 593 23.91 14.81 -8.44
C SER A 593 22.59 15.58 -8.52
N PHE A 594 22.41 16.50 -7.58
CA PHE A 594 21.28 17.43 -7.57
C PHE A 594 21.72 18.82 -7.10
N ALA A 595 20.98 19.85 -7.51
CA ALA A 595 21.20 21.21 -7.07
C ALA A 595 20.35 21.52 -5.82
N LEU A 596 20.77 22.51 -5.02
CA LEU A 596 20.01 23.04 -3.89
C LEU A 596 19.54 24.48 -4.19
N PHE A 597 18.41 24.88 -3.60
CA PHE A 597 17.97 26.29 -3.63
C PHE A 597 18.80 27.20 -2.71
N GLY A 598 19.57 26.62 -1.80
CA GLY A 598 20.43 27.30 -0.84
C GLY A 598 21.27 26.32 -0.04
N GLY A 599 22.14 26.82 0.81
CA GLY A 599 23.02 26.00 1.62
C GLY A 599 22.30 25.30 2.78
N GLY A 600 22.96 24.32 3.36
CA GLY A 600 22.50 23.58 4.53
C GLY A 600 23.60 22.70 5.12
N THR A 601 23.28 22.01 6.20
CA THR A 601 24.19 21.04 6.82
C THR A 601 23.78 19.62 6.41
N GLU A 602 24.64 18.88 5.74
CA GLU A 602 24.44 17.45 5.47
C GLU A 602 24.74 16.65 6.76
N LEU A 603 23.68 16.06 7.33
CA LEU A 603 23.73 15.51 8.69
C LEU A 603 24.53 14.21 8.78
N ILE A 604 24.63 13.39 7.73
CA ILE A 604 25.37 12.12 7.76
C ILE A 604 26.87 12.38 7.83
N SER A 605 27.38 13.33 7.05
CA SER A 605 28.79 13.70 7.05
C SER A 605 29.14 14.82 8.02
N GLY A 606 28.15 15.61 8.48
CA GLY A 606 28.33 16.81 9.29
C GLY A 606 28.90 18.01 8.51
N LYS A 607 28.87 17.99 7.18
CA LYS A 607 29.46 19.04 6.34
C LYS A 607 28.44 20.07 5.88
N GLU A 608 28.89 21.31 5.75
CA GLU A 608 28.11 22.33 5.04
C GLU A 608 28.08 22.04 3.53
N VAL A 609 26.92 22.20 2.91
CA VAL A 609 26.70 22.07 1.48
C VAL A 609 26.01 23.33 0.96
N SER A 610 26.36 23.75 -0.28
CA SER A 610 25.80 25.01 -0.83
C SER A 610 24.95 24.78 -2.08
N ASP A 611 25.59 24.54 -3.21
CA ASP A 611 24.91 24.66 -4.52
C ASP A 611 24.56 23.31 -5.13
N ARG A 612 25.42 22.32 -4.94
CA ARG A 612 25.29 20.98 -5.54
C ARG A 612 25.78 19.90 -4.60
N VAL A 613 25.04 18.80 -4.58
CA VAL A 613 25.37 17.60 -3.82
C VAL A 613 25.51 16.43 -4.79
N THR A 614 26.56 15.64 -4.61
CA THR A 614 26.83 14.43 -5.39
C THR A 614 26.78 13.23 -4.45
N LEU A 615 25.99 12.21 -4.85
CA LEU A 615 25.80 10.96 -4.13
C LEU A 615 26.40 9.81 -4.93
N ARG A 616 27.22 9.01 -4.30
CA ARG A 616 27.66 7.72 -4.86
C ARG A 616 26.48 6.78 -5.04
N GLY A 617 26.70 5.65 -5.70
CA GLY A 617 25.67 4.62 -5.85
C GLY A 617 25.06 4.23 -4.50
N TYR A 618 23.72 4.27 -4.42
CA TYR A 618 22.90 3.94 -3.24
C TYR A 618 23.18 4.80 -1.97
N GLU A 619 23.88 5.93 -2.13
CA GLU A 619 24.14 6.84 -1.03
C GLU A 619 22.92 7.72 -0.72
N THR A 620 22.79 8.07 0.56
CA THR A 620 21.75 8.97 1.07
C THR A 620 22.38 10.22 1.62
N ALA A 621 21.76 11.38 1.38
CA ALA A 621 22.01 12.61 2.12
C ALA A 621 20.75 13.04 2.88
N VAL A 622 20.95 13.54 4.10
CA VAL A 622 19.92 14.20 4.92
C VAL A 622 20.39 15.61 5.18
N ILE A 623 19.76 16.59 4.54
CA ILE A 623 20.22 17.98 4.57
C ILE A 623 19.25 18.81 5.42
N ARG A 624 19.76 19.38 6.50
CA ARG A 624 19.05 20.35 7.31
C ARG A 624 19.18 21.74 6.67
N ILE A 625 18.05 22.40 6.48
CA ILE A 625 17.93 23.75 5.92
C ILE A 625 17.19 24.59 6.96
N VAL A 626 17.82 25.65 7.43
CA VAL A 626 17.18 26.63 8.34
C VAL A 626 16.29 27.54 7.49
N ARG A 627 15.05 27.75 7.91
CA ARG A 627 14.03 28.54 7.19
C ARG A 627 14.10 30.04 7.51
#